data_19602712624b4e64a537443289275e91
#
_entry.id   19602712624b4e64a537443289275e91
#
_cell.length_a   1.000
_cell.length_b   1.000
_cell.length_c   1.000
_cell.angle_alpha   90.00
_cell.angle_beta   90.00
_cell.angle_gamma   90.00
#
_symmetry.space_group_name_H-M   'P 1'
#
loop_
_entity.id
_entity.type
_entity.pdbx_description
1 polymer ?
#
loop_
_entity_poly.entity_id
_entity_poly.type
_entity_poly.pdbx_seq_one_letter_code
_entity_poly.pdbx_strand_id
1 'polypeptide(L)'
;MKKTSFLFLLLIMVVLCGCSLSTFQKMSPEEFKNTVDKIENSKLLILDIYHNRCESCKYIEPVIKKLEEDYSQNPKLVFLKYDLSNPFTIFDSRKLAKRVGLENIYKSQRFSGIVLIINPSSKQVLDSLVGEYNIDKYVQIIEKRLKEE
;
A
#
# COMPACT_ATOMS: atom_id res chain seq x y z
N MET A 1 -34.78 1.62 46.76
CA MET A 1 -33.86 2.51 46.02
C MET A 1 -32.52 1.88 45.66
N LYS A 2 -32.43 0.58 45.31
CA LYS A 2 -31.16 -0.10 44.94
C LYS A 2 -31.16 -0.78 43.57
N LYS A 3 -32.28 -0.79 42.86
CA LYS A 3 -32.40 -1.45 41.53
C LYS A 3 -31.98 -0.57 40.33
N THR A 4 -32.06 0.76 40.46
CA THR A 4 -31.72 1.70 39.41
C THR A 4 -30.21 1.87 39.20
N SER A 5 -29.42 1.71 40.27
CA SER A 5 -27.94 1.83 40.23
C SER A 5 -27.30 0.66 39.49
N PHE A 6 -27.86 -0.56 39.57
CA PHE A 6 -27.34 -1.75 38.91
C PHE A 6 -27.56 -1.71 37.38
N LEU A 7 -28.71 -1.18 36.96
CA LEU A 7 -29.02 -1.02 35.54
C LEU A 7 -28.11 0.01 34.87
N PHE A 8 -27.75 1.08 35.58
CA PHE A 8 -26.85 2.12 35.11
C PHE A 8 -25.40 1.61 34.96
N LEU A 9 -24.97 0.73 35.90
CA LEU A 9 -23.64 0.11 35.84
C LEU A 9 -23.51 -0.89 34.66
N LEU A 10 -24.59 -1.61 34.34
CA LEU A 10 -24.63 -2.55 33.22
C LEU A 10 -24.61 -1.82 31.87
N LEU A 11 -25.23 -0.63 31.76
CA LEU A 11 -25.22 0.20 30.55
C LEU A 11 -23.84 0.79 30.29
N ILE A 12 -23.07 1.13 31.33
CA ILE A 12 -21.71 1.67 31.16
C ILE A 12 -20.72 0.56 30.71
N MET A 13 -20.91 -0.69 31.12
CA MET A 13 -20.05 -1.81 30.70
C MET A 13 -20.21 -2.16 29.21
N VAL A 14 -21.38 -1.95 28.64
CA VAL A 14 -21.62 -2.20 27.19
C VAL A 14 -20.94 -1.16 26.30
N VAL A 15 -20.75 0.06 26.80
CA VAL A 15 -20.09 1.15 26.05
C VAL A 15 -18.55 0.99 26.04
N LEU A 16 -17.96 0.26 26.99
CA LEU A 16 -16.52 0.03 27.08
C LEU A 16 -16.04 -1.22 26.32
N CYS A 17 -16.97 -2.07 25.86
CA CYS A 17 -16.66 -3.16 24.93
C CYS A 17 -16.70 -2.63 23.51
N GLY A 18 -15.90 -1.57 23.24
CA GLY A 18 -15.54 -1.14 21.91
C GLY A 18 -14.74 -2.25 21.22
N CYS A 19 -15.45 -3.30 20.75
CA CYS A 19 -14.89 -4.15 19.71
C CYS A 19 -14.50 -3.23 18.56
N SER A 20 -13.23 -2.89 18.45
CA SER A 20 -12.62 -2.44 17.21
C SER A 20 -12.87 -3.55 16.19
N LEU A 21 -14.05 -3.55 15.59
CA LEU A 21 -14.21 -4.13 14.27
C LEU A 21 -13.20 -3.36 13.41
N SER A 22 -12.10 -4.00 13.07
CA SER A 22 -11.21 -3.53 12.01
C SER A 22 -12.08 -3.42 10.77
N THR A 23 -12.68 -2.25 10.61
CA THR A 23 -13.49 -1.88 9.46
C THR A 23 -12.60 -2.02 8.26
N PHE A 24 -12.91 -2.98 7.45
CA PHE A 24 -12.33 -3.23 6.14
C PHE A 24 -12.52 -1.93 5.32
N GLN A 25 -11.49 -1.07 5.31
CA GLN A 25 -11.61 0.27 4.74
C GLN A 25 -11.43 0.17 3.24
N LYS A 26 -12.55 0.07 2.55
CA LYS A 26 -12.62 0.20 1.09
C LYS A 26 -12.19 1.62 0.72
N MET A 27 -11.31 1.74 -0.26
CA MET A 27 -10.88 3.03 -0.80
C MET A 27 -12.10 3.86 -1.23
N SER A 28 -12.21 5.10 -0.74
CA SER A 28 -13.29 6.01 -1.12
C SER A 28 -13.19 6.40 -2.60
N PRO A 29 -14.29 6.82 -3.25
CA PRO A 29 -14.22 7.27 -4.65
C PRO A 29 -13.27 8.46 -4.86
N GLU A 30 -13.17 9.35 -3.90
CA GLU A 30 -12.27 10.48 -3.93
C GLU A 30 -10.80 10.07 -3.79
N GLU A 31 -10.51 9.20 -2.82
CA GLU A 31 -9.19 8.62 -2.62
C GLU A 31 -8.73 7.83 -3.84
N PHE A 32 -9.63 7.06 -4.45
CA PHE A 32 -9.35 6.34 -5.70
C PHE A 32 -8.98 7.29 -6.83
N LYS A 33 -9.74 8.37 -7.04
CA LYS A 33 -9.46 9.38 -8.05
C LYS A 33 -8.10 10.05 -7.80
N ASN A 34 -7.87 10.50 -6.57
CA ASN A 34 -6.62 11.16 -6.19
C ASN A 34 -5.40 10.23 -6.39
N THR A 35 -5.55 8.95 -6.10
CA THR A 35 -4.49 7.95 -6.33
C THR A 35 -4.22 7.76 -7.82
N VAL A 36 -5.26 7.69 -8.65
CA VAL A 36 -5.12 7.63 -10.11
C VAL A 36 -4.38 8.85 -10.63
N ASP A 37 -4.82 10.04 -10.25
CA ASP A 37 -4.22 11.30 -10.67
C ASP A 37 -2.72 11.39 -10.27
N LYS A 38 -2.38 10.95 -9.06
CA LYS A 38 -0.98 10.86 -8.61
C LYS A 38 -0.15 9.93 -9.49
N ILE A 39 -0.66 8.73 -9.79
CA ILE A 39 0.06 7.75 -10.62
C ILE A 39 0.26 8.28 -12.04
N GLU A 40 -0.78 8.84 -12.66
CA GLU A 40 -0.73 9.35 -14.04
C GLU A 40 0.24 10.54 -14.18
N ASN A 41 0.44 11.33 -13.13
CA ASN A 41 1.35 12.47 -13.11
C ASN A 41 2.74 12.17 -12.52
N SER A 42 2.98 10.94 -12.05
CA SER A 42 4.28 10.55 -11.50
C SER A 42 5.24 10.05 -12.59
N LYS A 43 6.54 10.13 -12.29
CA LYS A 43 7.61 9.56 -13.11
C LYS A 43 7.89 8.11 -12.75
N LEU A 44 7.79 7.80 -11.45
CA LEU A 44 8.02 6.47 -10.91
C LEU A 44 6.89 6.03 -9.97
N LEU A 45 6.54 4.78 -10.07
CA LEU A 45 5.68 4.07 -9.14
C LEU A 45 6.48 2.96 -8.46
N ILE A 46 6.56 3.00 -7.13
CA ILE A 46 7.13 1.95 -6.29
C ILE A 46 5.98 1.06 -5.82
N LEU A 47 5.94 -0.17 -6.30
CA LEU A 47 4.88 -1.13 -6.03
C LEU A 47 5.39 -2.24 -5.11
N ASP A 48 5.02 -2.20 -3.83
CA ASP A 48 5.30 -3.25 -2.84
C ASP A 48 4.29 -4.39 -2.96
N ILE A 49 4.75 -5.58 -3.38
CA ILE A 49 3.94 -6.79 -3.45
C ILE A 49 3.99 -7.48 -2.08
N TYR A 50 2.98 -7.25 -1.29
CA TYR A 50 2.90 -7.60 0.12
C TYR A 50 1.99 -8.81 0.40
N HIS A 51 2.31 -9.57 1.44
CA HIS A 51 1.41 -10.54 2.06
C HIS A 51 1.74 -10.64 3.56
N ASN A 52 0.72 -10.68 4.42
CA ASN A 52 0.87 -10.68 5.88
C ASN A 52 1.59 -11.91 6.48
N ARG A 53 1.71 -13.01 5.71
CA ARG A 53 2.46 -14.24 6.08
C ARG A 53 3.83 -14.32 5.43
N CYS A 54 4.25 -13.29 4.74
CA CYS A 54 5.53 -13.25 4.03
C CYS A 54 6.62 -12.76 4.99
N GLU A 55 7.64 -13.58 5.22
CA GLU A 55 8.72 -13.23 6.13
C GLU A 55 9.53 -12.04 5.62
N SER A 56 9.91 -12.03 4.33
CA SER A 56 10.64 -10.93 3.71
C SER A 56 9.86 -9.61 3.78
N CYS A 57 8.53 -9.65 3.67
CA CYS A 57 7.70 -8.45 3.73
C CYS A 57 7.80 -7.73 5.07
N LYS A 58 8.04 -8.45 6.17
CA LYS A 58 8.23 -7.86 7.50
C LYS A 58 9.48 -6.99 7.59
N TYR A 59 10.52 -7.34 6.84
CA TYR A 59 11.76 -6.58 6.77
C TYR A 59 11.71 -5.47 5.71
N ILE A 60 10.94 -5.66 4.63
CA ILE A 60 10.74 -4.68 3.57
C ILE A 60 9.82 -3.54 4.02
N GLU A 61 8.76 -3.84 4.77
CA GLU A 61 7.73 -2.85 5.17
C GLU A 61 8.31 -1.61 5.87
N PRO A 62 9.21 -1.71 6.87
CA PRO A 62 9.81 -0.52 7.49
C PRO A 62 10.70 0.26 6.51
N VAL A 63 11.32 -0.40 5.53
CA VAL A 63 12.11 0.27 4.49
C VAL A 63 11.20 1.09 3.57
N ILE A 64 10.12 0.50 3.08
CA ILE A 64 9.16 1.22 2.23
C ILE A 64 8.54 2.39 2.98
N LYS A 65 8.14 2.20 4.24
CA LYS A 65 7.60 3.29 5.07
C LYS A 65 8.60 4.46 5.22
N LYS A 66 9.88 4.15 5.46
CA LYS A 66 10.92 5.17 5.55
C LYS A 66 11.10 5.92 4.23
N LEU A 67 11.09 5.20 3.10
CA LEU A 67 11.15 5.82 1.77
C LEU A 67 9.92 6.70 1.49
N GLU A 68 8.71 6.26 1.86
CA GLU A 68 7.50 7.08 1.75
C GLU A 68 7.61 8.39 2.54
N GLU A 69 8.15 8.34 3.75
CA GLU A 69 8.41 9.52 4.58
C GLU A 69 9.44 10.46 3.92
N ASP A 70 10.58 9.92 3.49
CA ASP A 70 11.69 10.68 2.91
C ASP A 70 11.31 11.34 1.57
N TYR A 71 10.51 10.68 0.75
CA TYR A 71 10.06 11.18 -0.54
C TYR A 71 8.64 11.78 -0.52
N SER A 72 8.04 12.01 0.66
CA SER A 72 6.65 12.49 0.81
C SER A 72 6.34 13.78 0.06
N GLN A 73 7.33 14.65 -0.14
CA GLN A 73 7.21 15.93 -0.86
C GLN A 73 7.57 15.83 -2.35
N ASN A 74 7.92 14.65 -2.84
CA ASN A 74 8.31 14.48 -4.24
C ASN A 74 7.11 14.01 -5.10
N PRO A 75 6.47 14.90 -5.89
CA PRO A 75 5.29 14.55 -6.66
C PRO A 75 5.60 13.59 -7.83
N LYS A 76 6.89 13.40 -8.17
CA LYS A 76 7.31 12.49 -9.24
C LYS A 76 7.33 11.03 -8.80
N LEU A 77 7.16 10.76 -7.50
CA LEU A 77 7.25 9.43 -6.92
C LEU A 77 5.94 9.06 -6.22
N VAL A 78 5.43 7.86 -6.51
CA VAL A 78 4.23 7.32 -5.85
C VAL A 78 4.56 5.94 -5.29
N PHE A 79 4.15 5.68 -4.06
CA PHE A 79 4.23 4.39 -3.42
C PHE A 79 2.85 3.75 -3.35
N LEU A 80 2.78 2.47 -3.70
CA LEU A 80 1.56 1.66 -3.57
C LEU A 80 1.88 0.30 -2.99
N LYS A 81 0.98 -0.22 -2.17
CA LYS A 81 1.00 -1.58 -1.67
C LYS A 81 -0.01 -2.44 -2.45
N TYR A 82 0.46 -3.52 -3.08
CA TYR A 82 -0.39 -4.59 -3.59
C TYR A 82 -0.47 -5.70 -2.57
N ASP A 83 -1.48 -5.64 -1.73
CA ASP A 83 -1.67 -6.58 -0.64
C ASP A 83 -2.42 -7.83 -1.11
N LEU A 84 -1.70 -8.96 -1.10
CA LEU A 84 -2.20 -10.29 -1.46
C LEU A 84 -2.81 -11.05 -0.27
N SER A 85 -2.93 -10.44 0.91
CA SER A 85 -3.35 -11.11 2.14
C SER A 85 -4.82 -11.55 2.14
N ASN A 86 -5.67 -10.85 1.40
CA ASN A 86 -7.07 -11.20 1.30
C ASN A 86 -7.70 -10.81 -0.05
N PRO A 87 -8.83 -11.46 -0.44
CA PRO A 87 -9.46 -11.22 -1.74
C PRO A 87 -9.92 -9.79 -1.99
N PHE A 88 -10.28 -9.05 -0.96
CA PHE A 88 -10.81 -7.69 -1.11
C PHE A 88 -9.70 -6.70 -1.43
N THR A 89 -8.56 -6.77 -0.72
CA THR A 89 -7.40 -5.92 -1.02
C THR A 89 -6.86 -6.20 -2.43
N ILE A 90 -6.87 -7.48 -2.83
CA ILE A 90 -6.53 -7.89 -4.20
C ILE A 90 -7.48 -7.26 -5.21
N PHE A 91 -8.80 -7.29 -4.95
CA PHE A 91 -9.79 -6.76 -5.86
C PHE A 91 -9.65 -5.24 -6.06
N ASP A 92 -9.54 -4.48 -4.97
CA ASP A 92 -9.39 -3.02 -5.03
C ASP A 92 -8.08 -2.61 -5.72
N SER A 93 -6.97 -3.29 -5.42
CA SER A 93 -5.69 -3.05 -6.08
C SER A 93 -5.75 -3.36 -7.58
N ARG A 94 -6.41 -4.45 -7.98
CA ARG A 94 -6.59 -4.78 -9.41
C ARG A 94 -7.50 -3.80 -10.14
N LYS A 95 -8.52 -3.28 -9.48
CA LYS A 95 -9.38 -2.23 -10.03
C LYS A 95 -8.58 -0.96 -10.32
N LEU A 96 -7.72 -0.56 -9.38
CA LEU A 96 -6.81 0.58 -9.56
C LEU A 96 -5.83 0.30 -10.71
N ALA A 97 -5.18 -0.85 -10.71
CA ALA A 97 -4.24 -1.25 -11.76
C ALA A 97 -4.87 -1.23 -13.16
N LYS A 98 -6.11 -1.72 -13.29
CA LYS A 98 -6.87 -1.66 -14.56
C LYS A 98 -7.10 -0.21 -15.01
N ARG A 99 -7.46 0.67 -14.07
CA ARG A 99 -7.74 2.09 -14.39
C ARG A 99 -6.49 2.80 -14.91
N VAL A 100 -5.31 2.50 -14.37
CA VAL A 100 -4.04 3.12 -14.76
C VAL A 100 -3.24 2.30 -15.78
N GLY A 101 -3.81 1.23 -16.35
CA GLY A 101 -3.18 0.42 -17.41
C GLY A 101 -2.05 -0.51 -16.95
N LEU A 102 -1.99 -0.85 -15.65
CA LEU A 102 -0.99 -1.74 -15.04
C LEU A 102 -1.52 -3.16 -14.75
N GLU A 103 -2.68 -3.50 -15.30
CA GLU A 103 -3.39 -4.76 -14.99
C GLU A 103 -2.52 -6.00 -15.23
N ASN A 104 -1.76 -6.04 -16.33
CA ASN A 104 -0.91 -7.17 -16.66
C ASN A 104 0.22 -7.37 -15.64
N ILE A 105 0.82 -6.27 -15.15
CA ILE A 105 1.85 -6.30 -14.11
C ILE A 105 1.27 -6.90 -12.83
N TYR A 106 0.11 -6.42 -12.38
CA TYR A 106 -0.55 -6.94 -11.17
C TYR A 106 -0.96 -8.41 -11.31
N LYS A 107 -1.51 -8.81 -12.47
CA LYS A 107 -1.93 -10.20 -12.72
C LYS A 107 -0.75 -11.18 -12.78
N SER A 108 0.43 -10.72 -13.18
CA SER A 108 1.62 -11.57 -13.25
C SER A 108 2.24 -11.84 -11.88
N GLN A 109 1.93 -11.03 -10.85
CA GLN A 109 2.49 -11.21 -9.51
C GLN A 109 1.84 -12.40 -8.80
N ARG A 110 2.64 -13.42 -8.52
CA ARG A 110 2.25 -14.66 -7.82
C ARG A 110 2.85 -14.78 -6.43
N PHE A 111 3.92 -14.01 -6.17
CA PHE A 111 4.70 -14.05 -4.94
C PHE A 111 4.77 -12.67 -4.34
N SER A 112 4.89 -12.61 -3.02
CA SER A 112 5.11 -11.40 -2.24
C SER A 112 6.59 -11.25 -1.83
N GLY A 113 6.94 -10.13 -1.20
CA GLY A 113 8.33 -9.81 -0.87
C GLY A 113 9.11 -9.31 -2.08
N ILE A 114 8.43 -8.68 -3.01
CA ILE A 114 8.97 -8.10 -4.23
C ILE A 114 8.55 -6.64 -4.28
N VAL A 115 9.49 -5.75 -4.56
CA VAL A 115 9.21 -4.34 -4.84
C VAL A 115 9.54 -4.07 -6.30
N LEU A 116 8.57 -3.60 -7.05
CA LEU A 116 8.72 -3.22 -8.45
C LEU A 116 8.87 -1.70 -8.56
N ILE A 117 9.82 -1.26 -9.36
CA ILE A 117 9.97 0.14 -9.78
C ILE A 117 9.45 0.23 -11.20
N ILE A 118 8.39 0.99 -11.39
CA ILE A 118 7.61 1.03 -12.63
C ILE A 118 7.61 2.45 -13.18
N ASN A 119 7.74 2.58 -14.50
CA ASN A 119 7.41 3.83 -15.20
C ASN A 119 5.91 3.81 -15.52
N PRO A 120 5.09 4.67 -14.87
CA PRO A 120 3.65 4.63 -15.07
C PRO A 120 3.21 5.06 -16.47
N SER A 121 4.00 5.87 -17.17
CA SER A 121 3.68 6.34 -18.52
C SER A 121 3.90 5.24 -19.56
N SER A 122 5.07 4.59 -19.56
CA SER A 122 5.39 3.51 -20.50
C SER A 122 4.83 2.14 -20.08
N LYS A 123 4.32 2.01 -18.83
CA LYS A 123 3.83 0.75 -18.24
C LYS A 123 4.93 -0.32 -18.12
N GLN A 124 6.19 0.08 -18.05
CA GLN A 124 7.33 -0.82 -17.97
C GLN A 124 7.84 -0.96 -16.55
N VAL A 125 8.16 -2.19 -16.15
CA VAL A 125 8.94 -2.47 -14.95
C VAL A 125 10.40 -2.15 -15.26
N LEU A 126 10.95 -1.17 -14.55
CA LEU A 126 12.33 -0.70 -14.72
C LEU A 126 13.30 -1.51 -13.87
N ASP A 127 12.88 -1.87 -12.65
CA ASP A 127 13.66 -2.67 -11.70
C ASP A 127 12.74 -3.54 -10.85
N SER A 128 13.28 -4.65 -10.34
CA SER A 128 12.61 -5.57 -9.43
C SER A 128 13.56 -5.96 -8.31
N LEU A 129 13.16 -5.70 -7.07
CA LEU A 129 13.92 -6.00 -5.86
C LEU A 129 13.18 -7.12 -5.10
N VAL A 130 13.82 -8.28 -4.97
CA VAL A 130 13.24 -9.47 -4.35
C VAL A 130 13.93 -9.71 -3.00
N GLY A 131 13.13 -9.69 -1.91
CA GLY A 131 13.66 -9.89 -0.55
C GLY A 131 14.70 -8.85 -0.13
N GLU A 132 14.76 -7.70 -0.78
CA GLU A 132 15.74 -6.66 -0.49
C GLU A 132 15.22 -5.75 0.63
N TYR A 133 16.04 -5.51 1.63
CA TYR A 133 15.74 -4.64 2.77
C TYR A 133 16.85 -3.61 3.05
N ASN A 134 17.87 -3.52 2.18
CA ASN A 134 18.86 -2.45 2.26
C ASN A 134 18.30 -1.18 1.62
N ILE A 135 18.01 -0.17 2.45
CA ILE A 135 17.43 1.10 2.01
C ILE A 135 18.30 1.84 0.99
N ASP A 136 19.63 1.76 1.10
CA ASP A 136 20.56 2.46 0.21
C ASP A 136 20.43 1.97 -1.23
N LYS A 137 20.12 0.68 -1.43
CA LYS A 137 19.86 0.14 -2.76
C LYS A 137 18.61 0.75 -3.39
N TYR A 138 17.55 0.90 -2.60
CA TYR A 138 16.33 1.57 -3.08
C TYR A 138 16.61 3.01 -3.46
N VAL A 139 17.26 3.77 -2.58
CA VAL A 139 17.64 5.16 -2.83
C VAL A 139 18.48 5.28 -4.11
N GLN A 140 19.51 4.45 -4.25
CA GLN A 140 20.37 4.46 -5.44
C GLN A 140 19.57 4.25 -6.74
N ILE A 141 18.67 3.28 -6.75
CA ILE A 141 17.87 2.98 -7.95
C ILE A 141 16.85 4.09 -8.21
N ILE A 142 16.14 4.55 -7.17
CA ILE A 142 15.14 5.63 -7.28
C ILE A 142 15.81 6.89 -7.83
N GLU A 143 16.91 7.33 -7.24
CA GLU A 143 17.64 8.53 -7.67
C GLU A 143 18.18 8.42 -9.10
N LYS A 144 18.69 7.24 -9.48
CA LYS A 144 19.09 6.96 -10.85
C LYS A 144 17.92 7.12 -11.82
N ARG A 145 16.78 6.46 -11.54
CA ARG A 145 15.61 6.47 -12.41
C ARG A 145 14.90 7.82 -12.48
N LEU A 146 14.96 8.62 -11.41
CA LEU A 146 14.46 9.99 -11.43
C LEU A 146 15.26 10.93 -12.32
N LYS A 147 16.55 10.64 -12.56
CA LYS A 147 17.45 11.42 -13.43
C LYS A 147 17.39 11.01 -14.91
N GLU A 148 17.02 9.77 -15.19
CA GLU A 148 16.84 9.28 -16.57
C GLU A 148 15.62 9.97 -17.20
N GLU A 149 15.74 10.59 -18.38
CA GLU A 149 14.66 11.24 -19.13
C GLU A 149 13.75 10.23 -19.85
#